data_5559b7f6ebb2822fe92875d0f5de1c05
#
_entry.id   5559b7f6ebb2822fe92875d0f5de1c05
#
_cell.length_a   1.000
_cell.length_b   1.000
_cell.length_c   1.000
_cell.angle_alpha   90.00
_cell.angle_beta   90.00
_cell.angle_gamma   90.00
#
_symmetry.space_group_name_H-M   'P 1'
#
loop_
_entity.id
_entity.type
_entity.pdbx_description
1 polymer ?
#
loop_
_entity_poly.entity_id
_entity_poly.type
_entity_poly.pdbx_seq_one_letter_code
_entity_poly.pdbx_strand_id
1 'polypeptide(L)'
;MKDVKSDKVTAVTIKQNKEVPTGTITAEFGKDDYKSCEVTDVNQAINDIKKADSSLANKISIKGIDHSGDMISNLIGIVLPIGVVIFFMVMMMRQNGGGGGKMMDFGKSRAKLANPNGKKVTFNDVAGLAEEKEELEEVVEFLKNPGRFIKIGARIPKGVLLVGPPGTGKTLLAKAVAGEANVPFFSISGSDFVEMFVGVGAARVRDLFAEAKKHSPCIVFIDEIDAVARRRGSGLGGGHDEREQTLNQMLVEMDGFGVNEGIIMIAATNRVDILDPAILRPGRFDRKVGVGRPDVKGREDILKIHCRQKPLGDDVDLHEIARTTAGFVGADLENLMNEAAIQAARDDRAYIMKEDIDKSFIKVGIGTEKKSRVVPESERRITAYHESGHAILFHLLPDVGPVYTVSIIPTGTGAAGYTMPLPENDNVFMTRGKMIQDIMVSLGGRIAEELILDDITTGASQDIKQVTQYARAMVTKFGMSDELGLINYDSGEGDEVFLGKEIGQQRPYGENTQTVIDQEVKKIVNKCYKDAKAMIEEHIDVLHKCAALLLEKERINRAEFEALFEPETEVETQA
;
A
#
# COMPACT_ATOMS: atom_id res chain seq x y z
N MET A 1 29.92 -84.45 -46.57
CA MET A 1 29.62 -85.56 -47.55
C MET A 1 30.74 -86.52 -47.78
N LYS A 2 32.00 -86.13 -48.02
CA LYS A 2 33.13 -87.05 -48.16
C LYS A 2 33.39 -87.86 -46.88
N ASP A 3 33.26 -87.26 -45.72
CA ASP A 3 33.47 -87.87 -44.40
C ASP A 3 32.34 -88.84 -44.02
N VAL A 4 31.10 -88.56 -44.45
CA VAL A 4 29.93 -89.45 -44.22
C VAL A 4 30.06 -90.75 -44.95
N LYS A 5 30.67 -90.80 -46.17
CA LYS A 5 30.93 -91.99 -46.97
C LYS A 5 32.06 -92.85 -46.45
N SER A 6 32.79 -92.44 -45.44
CA SER A 6 33.96 -93.14 -44.90
C SER A 6 33.65 -93.96 -43.64
N ASP A 7 32.40 -94.18 -43.26
CA ASP A 7 31.90 -94.92 -42.08
C ASP A 7 32.53 -94.50 -40.74
N LYS A 8 33.01 -93.24 -40.64
CA LYS A 8 33.67 -92.74 -39.44
C LYS A 8 32.76 -91.83 -38.55
N VAL A 9 31.56 -91.50 -39.05
CA VAL A 9 30.63 -90.61 -38.31
C VAL A 9 29.76 -91.44 -37.37
N THR A 10 29.79 -91.13 -36.08
CA THR A 10 29.07 -91.85 -35.03
C THR A 10 27.66 -91.26 -34.73
N ALA A 11 27.47 -89.96 -34.85
CA ALA A 11 26.17 -89.28 -34.72
C ALA A 11 26.16 -87.96 -35.50
N VAL A 12 24.95 -87.52 -35.88
CA VAL A 12 24.74 -86.26 -36.57
C VAL A 12 23.67 -85.47 -35.82
N THR A 13 24.04 -84.29 -35.35
CA THR A 13 23.09 -83.34 -34.74
C THR A 13 22.84 -82.20 -35.72
N ILE A 14 21.57 -81.94 -36.00
CA ILE A 14 21.12 -80.83 -36.85
C ILE A 14 20.37 -79.79 -36.01
N LYS A 15 20.91 -78.61 -35.98
CA LYS A 15 20.26 -77.49 -35.34
C LYS A 15 19.69 -76.51 -36.40
N GLN A 16 18.40 -76.32 -36.40
CA GLN A 16 17.72 -75.39 -37.31
C GLN A 16 17.88 -73.96 -36.82
N ASN A 17 18.22 -73.05 -37.72
CA ASN A 17 18.31 -71.64 -37.43
C ASN A 17 16.94 -71.02 -37.46
N LYS A 18 16.80 -69.79 -36.92
CA LYS A 18 15.55 -69.00 -36.96
C LYS A 18 15.10 -68.70 -38.40
N GLU A 19 16.05 -68.55 -39.31
CA GLU A 19 15.79 -68.37 -40.74
C GLU A 19 15.70 -69.74 -41.44
N VAL A 20 14.50 -70.29 -41.45
CA VAL A 20 14.14 -71.51 -42.14
C VAL A 20 14.26 -71.29 -43.66
N PRO A 21 14.87 -72.19 -44.47
CA PRO A 21 15.31 -73.59 -44.17
C PRO A 21 16.76 -73.74 -43.72
N THR A 22 17.47 -72.66 -43.30
CA THR A 22 18.88 -72.72 -42.93
C THR A 22 19.15 -73.46 -41.61
N GLY A 23 20.33 -74.04 -41.43
CA GLY A 23 20.72 -74.68 -40.18
C GLY A 23 22.18 -75.04 -40.11
N THR A 24 22.62 -75.53 -38.94
CA THR A 24 23.98 -76.03 -38.71
C THR A 24 23.92 -77.52 -38.49
N ILE A 25 24.71 -78.25 -39.26
CA ILE A 25 24.91 -79.72 -39.11
C ILE A 25 26.22 -79.95 -38.36
N THR A 26 26.18 -80.69 -37.27
CA THR A 26 27.34 -81.11 -36.49
C THR A 26 27.44 -82.60 -36.57
N ALA A 27 28.53 -83.08 -37.14
CA ALA A 27 28.87 -84.50 -37.21
C ALA A 27 29.89 -84.85 -36.13
N GLU A 28 29.64 -85.93 -35.40
CA GLU A 28 30.49 -86.50 -34.36
C GLU A 28 31.29 -87.66 -34.89
N PHE A 29 32.62 -87.67 -34.71
CA PHE A 29 33.56 -88.67 -35.23
C PHE A 29 34.13 -89.61 -34.15
N GLY A 30 33.76 -89.41 -32.91
CA GLY A 30 34.22 -90.14 -31.74
C GLY A 30 34.05 -89.29 -30.47
N LYS A 31 34.64 -89.74 -29.35
CA LYS A 31 34.55 -88.91 -28.11
C LYS A 31 35.27 -87.60 -28.31
N ASP A 32 34.49 -86.50 -28.26
CA ASP A 32 34.94 -85.10 -28.30
C ASP A 32 35.50 -84.56 -29.63
N ASP A 33 35.32 -85.28 -30.78
CA ASP A 33 35.68 -84.78 -32.11
C ASP A 33 34.44 -84.47 -32.94
N TYR A 34 34.19 -83.16 -33.16
CA TYR A 34 33.02 -82.63 -33.84
C TYR A 34 33.41 -81.73 -35.02
N LYS A 35 32.73 -81.89 -36.12
CA LYS A 35 32.82 -80.94 -37.26
C LYS A 35 31.44 -80.35 -37.54
N SER A 36 31.37 -79.06 -37.66
CA SER A 36 30.13 -78.37 -37.99
C SER A 36 30.20 -77.65 -39.32
N CYS A 37 29.11 -77.62 -40.04
CA CYS A 37 28.97 -76.84 -41.25
C CYS A 37 27.56 -76.22 -41.31
N GLU A 38 27.44 -74.99 -41.84
CA GLU A 38 26.18 -74.34 -42.11
C GLU A 38 25.61 -74.88 -43.43
N VAL A 39 24.28 -75.03 -43.45
CA VAL A 39 23.55 -75.49 -44.66
C VAL A 39 22.39 -74.52 -44.95
N THR A 40 22.19 -74.31 -46.23
CA THR A 40 21.15 -73.41 -46.73
C THR A 40 19.73 -74.02 -46.72
N ASP A 41 19.69 -75.39 -46.72
CA ASP A 41 18.47 -76.18 -46.62
C ASP A 41 18.69 -77.41 -45.80
N VAL A 42 18.11 -77.43 -44.58
CA VAL A 42 18.23 -78.54 -43.64
C VAL A 42 17.56 -79.79 -44.16
N ASN A 43 16.44 -79.70 -44.85
CA ASN A 43 15.74 -80.89 -45.39
C ASN A 43 16.49 -81.53 -46.53
N GLN A 44 17.11 -80.72 -47.40
CA GLN A 44 17.95 -81.25 -48.48
C GLN A 44 19.18 -81.92 -47.90
N ALA A 45 19.82 -81.32 -46.92
CA ALA A 45 20.99 -81.91 -46.27
C ALA A 45 20.66 -83.20 -45.53
N ILE A 46 19.52 -83.34 -44.88
CA ILE A 46 19.03 -84.59 -44.26
C ILE A 46 18.85 -85.66 -45.31
N ASN A 47 18.26 -85.36 -46.45
CA ASN A 47 18.07 -86.33 -47.55
C ASN A 47 19.38 -86.75 -48.15
N ASP A 48 20.36 -85.86 -48.29
CA ASP A 48 21.68 -86.16 -48.82
C ASP A 48 22.51 -87.03 -47.87
N ILE A 49 22.40 -86.81 -46.53
CA ILE A 49 23.04 -87.66 -45.52
C ILE A 49 22.41 -89.06 -45.53
N LYS A 50 21.09 -89.19 -45.59
CA LYS A 50 20.37 -90.45 -45.66
C LYS A 50 20.73 -91.25 -46.95
N LYS A 51 20.94 -90.55 -48.07
CA LYS A 51 21.38 -91.16 -49.33
C LYS A 51 22.86 -91.64 -49.32
N ALA A 52 23.68 -90.91 -48.54
CA ALA A 52 25.11 -91.20 -48.45
C ALA A 52 25.43 -92.43 -47.57
N ASP A 53 24.68 -92.56 -46.47
CA ASP A 53 24.77 -93.69 -45.53
C ASP A 53 23.40 -93.91 -44.84
N SER A 54 22.72 -95.01 -45.18
CA SER A 54 21.43 -95.42 -44.65
C SER A 54 21.50 -95.82 -43.16
N SER A 55 22.66 -96.18 -42.63
CA SER A 55 22.85 -96.55 -41.22
C SER A 55 22.79 -95.38 -40.29
N LEU A 56 23.10 -94.17 -40.77
CA LEU A 56 23.04 -92.92 -40.00
C LEU A 56 21.64 -92.37 -39.92
N ALA A 57 20.67 -92.88 -40.68
CA ALA A 57 19.29 -92.37 -40.67
C ALA A 57 18.63 -92.35 -39.28
N ASN A 58 18.99 -93.36 -38.45
CA ASN A 58 18.45 -93.49 -37.09
C ASN A 58 19.28 -92.73 -36.03
N LYS A 59 20.43 -92.17 -36.44
CA LYS A 59 21.31 -91.38 -35.53
C LYS A 59 21.31 -89.89 -35.81
N ILE A 60 20.37 -89.41 -36.61
CA ILE A 60 20.16 -87.99 -36.83
C ILE A 60 19.27 -87.43 -35.71
N SER A 61 19.79 -86.49 -34.92
CA SER A 61 19.07 -85.76 -33.93
C SER A 61 18.76 -84.32 -34.44
N ILE A 62 17.48 -83.95 -34.50
CA ILE A 62 17.08 -82.63 -34.92
C ILE A 62 16.71 -81.82 -33.67
N LYS A 63 17.46 -80.73 -33.36
CA LYS A 63 17.13 -79.79 -32.31
C LYS A 63 16.26 -78.67 -32.90
N GLY A 64 15.12 -78.46 -32.31
CA GLY A 64 14.19 -77.37 -32.71
C GLY A 64 14.80 -76.00 -32.52
N ILE A 65 14.08 -74.98 -33.02
CA ILE A 65 14.47 -73.59 -32.94
C ILE A 65 14.38 -73.13 -31.45
N ASP A 66 15.44 -72.51 -30.98
CA ASP A 66 15.50 -71.98 -29.60
C ASP A 66 14.87 -70.57 -29.52
N HIS A 67 13.70 -70.47 -28.90
CA HIS A 67 12.92 -69.21 -28.71
C HIS A 67 13.18 -68.54 -27.37
N SER A 68 14.11 -69.03 -26.56
CA SER A 68 14.33 -68.49 -25.20
C SER A 68 14.78 -67.01 -25.22
N GLY A 69 15.57 -66.59 -26.23
CA GLY A 69 16.00 -65.21 -26.40
C GLY A 69 14.87 -64.25 -26.80
N ASP A 70 13.85 -64.72 -27.52
CA ASP A 70 12.72 -63.89 -27.99
C ASP A 70 11.74 -63.61 -26.88
N MET A 71 11.52 -64.54 -25.94
CA MET A 71 10.73 -64.34 -24.76
C MET A 71 11.27 -63.21 -23.84
N ILE A 72 12.61 -63.22 -23.65
CA ILE A 72 13.28 -62.22 -22.82
C ILE A 72 13.21 -60.81 -23.46
N SER A 73 13.46 -60.72 -24.77
CA SER A 73 13.41 -59.43 -25.50
C SER A 73 11.98 -58.84 -25.52
N ASN A 74 10.96 -59.67 -25.71
CA ASN A 74 9.56 -59.25 -25.66
C ASN A 74 9.13 -58.84 -24.25
N LEU A 75 9.60 -59.53 -23.21
CA LEU A 75 9.33 -59.16 -21.82
C LEU A 75 9.95 -57.82 -21.48
N ILE A 76 11.18 -57.56 -21.87
CA ILE A 76 11.88 -56.28 -21.69
C ILE A 76 11.15 -55.17 -22.46
N GLY A 77 10.70 -55.44 -23.70
CA GLY A 77 9.98 -54.50 -24.53
C GLY A 77 8.62 -54.03 -23.93
N ILE A 78 8.01 -54.87 -23.07
CA ILE A 78 6.73 -54.53 -22.43
C ILE A 78 6.94 -53.96 -21.02
N VAL A 79 7.81 -54.53 -20.22
CA VAL A 79 8.03 -54.15 -18.82
C VAL A 79 8.75 -52.80 -18.69
N LEU A 80 9.68 -52.52 -19.58
CA LEU A 80 10.45 -51.28 -19.53
C LEU A 80 9.61 -50.03 -19.78
N PRO A 81 8.73 -49.95 -20.82
CA PRO A 81 7.82 -48.82 -20.99
C PRO A 81 6.83 -48.68 -19.83
N ILE A 82 6.28 -49.79 -19.32
CA ILE A 82 5.36 -49.76 -18.17
C ILE A 82 6.11 -49.24 -16.93
N GLY A 83 7.34 -49.70 -16.70
CA GLY A 83 8.17 -49.20 -15.60
C GLY A 83 8.46 -47.70 -15.71
N VAL A 84 8.73 -47.20 -16.93
CA VAL A 84 8.91 -45.77 -17.18
C VAL A 84 7.64 -44.99 -16.93
N VAL A 85 6.49 -45.48 -17.39
CA VAL A 85 5.18 -44.80 -17.14
C VAL A 85 4.85 -44.77 -15.64
N ILE A 86 5.07 -45.87 -14.92
CA ILE A 86 4.88 -45.93 -13.48
C ILE A 86 5.86 -45.00 -12.76
N PHE A 87 7.13 -44.94 -13.18
CA PHE A 87 8.12 -44.03 -12.63
C PHE A 87 7.72 -42.58 -12.84
N PHE A 88 7.28 -42.19 -14.04
CA PHE A 88 6.77 -40.85 -14.32
C PHE A 88 5.48 -40.57 -13.54
N MET A 89 4.59 -41.54 -13.40
CA MET A 89 3.37 -41.39 -12.63
C MET A 89 3.64 -41.19 -11.13
N VAL A 90 4.59 -41.95 -10.56
CA VAL A 90 5.04 -41.78 -9.17
C VAL A 90 5.80 -40.47 -8.98
N MET A 91 6.63 -40.08 -9.96
CA MET A 91 7.31 -38.77 -9.94
C MET A 91 6.30 -37.62 -10.03
N MET A 92 5.30 -37.74 -10.88
CA MET A 92 4.22 -36.77 -11.02
C MET A 92 3.32 -36.72 -9.75
N MET A 93 3.05 -37.87 -9.13
CA MET A 93 2.38 -37.94 -7.83
C MET A 93 3.22 -37.34 -6.69
N ARG A 94 4.53 -37.53 -6.67
CA ARG A 94 5.43 -36.87 -5.72
C ARG A 94 5.58 -35.39 -5.97
N GLN A 95 5.57 -34.93 -7.20
CA GLN A 95 5.60 -33.53 -7.57
C GLN A 95 4.25 -32.84 -7.28
N ASN A 96 3.12 -33.50 -7.49
CA ASN A 96 1.78 -33.04 -7.13
C ASN A 96 1.44 -33.22 -5.66
N GLY A 97 2.06 -34.12 -4.94
CA GLY A 97 1.91 -34.28 -3.48
C GLY A 97 2.39 -33.07 -2.67
N GLY A 98 3.30 -32.22 -3.26
CA GLY A 98 3.68 -30.91 -2.71
C GLY A 98 2.80 -29.74 -3.17
N GLY A 99 2.00 -29.88 -4.22
CA GLY A 99 1.15 -28.83 -4.78
C GLY A 99 -0.26 -28.73 -4.20
N GLY A 100 -0.81 -29.85 -3.73
CA GLY A 100 -2.14 -29.87 -3.09
C GLY A 100 -2.20 -29.11 -1.76
N GLY A 101 -1.10 -29.05 -1.01
CA GLY A 101 -0.98 -28.25 0.21
C GLY A 101 -0.89 -26.74 -0.07
N LYS A 102 -0.25 -26.35 -1.15
CA LYS A 102 -0.17 -24.92 -1.52
C LYS A 102 -1.46 -24.37 -2.10
N MET A 103 -2.27 -25.17 -2.77
CA MET A 103 -3.59 -24.74 -3.24
C MET A 103 -4.61 -24.58 -2.10
N MET A 104 -4.50 -25.34 -1.02
CA MET A 104 -5.30 -25.17 0.19
C MET A 104 -4.87 -23.95 1.06
N ASP A 105 -3.65 -23.46 0.90
CA ASP A 105 -3.14 -22.30 1.65
C ASP A 105 -3.58 -20.94 1.07
N PHE A 106 -4.05 -20.86 -0.18
CA PHE A 106 -4.52 -19.61 -0.77
C PHE A 106 -5.76 -19.03 -0.08
N GLY A 107 -6.59 -19.85 0.54
CA GLY A 107 -7.80 -19.45 1.26
C GLY A 107 -7.58 -19.16 2.75
N LYS A 108 -6.38 -19.39 3.29
CA LYS A 108 -6.10 -19.10 4.69
C LYS A 108 -5.98 -17.61 4.95
N SER A 109 -6.50 -17.19 6.08
CA SER A 109 -6.38 -15.82 6.56
C SER A 109 -4.90 -15.45 6.77
N ARG A 110 -4.51 -14.27 6.29
CA ARG A 110 -3.20 -13.66 6.58
C ARG A 110 -3.22 -12.85 7.87
N ALA A 111 -4.27 -12.95 8.68
CA ALA A 111 -4.41 -12.20 9.91
C ALA A 111 -3.22 -12.49 10.84
N LYS A 112 -2.58 -11.42 11.29
CA LYS A 112 -1.48 -11.49 12.25
C LYS A 112 -2.07 -11.48 13.65
N LEU A 113 -1.90 -12.58 14.37
CA LEU A 113 -2.11 -12.57 15.82
C LEU A 113 -1.00 -11.73 16.46
N ALA A 114 -1.36 -10.68 17.19
CA ALA A 114 -0.38 -9.89 17.91
C ALA A 114 0.40 -10.80 18.87
N ASN A 115 1.74 -10.69 18.85
CA ASN A 115 2.62 -11.57 19.60
C ASN A 115 2.27 -11.50 21.10
N PRO A 116 1.84 -12.60 21.77
CA PRO A 116 1.43 -12.58 23.17
C PRO A 116 2.55 -12.14 24.13
N ASN A 117 3.81 -12.29 23.69
CA ASN A 117 5.02 -11.95 24.47
C ASN A 117 5.60 -10.57 24.10
N GLY A 118 4.97 -9.82 23.16
CA GLY A 118 5.39 -8.47 22.80
C GLY A 118 4.97 -7.43 23.85
N LYS A 119 5.61 -6.24 23.83
CA LYS A 119 5.18 -5.11 24.65
C LYS A 119 3.73 -4.77 24.29
N LYS A 120 2.82 -4.92 25.25
CA LYS A 120 1.40 -4.60 25.08
C LYS A 120 1.24 -3.08 24.98
N VAL A 121 0.56 -2.62 23.95
CA VAL A 121 0.13 -1.22 23.82
C VAL A 121 -1.11 -1.04 24.67
N THR A 122 -1.13 -0.03 25.53
CA THR A 122 -2.24 0.33 26.41
C THR A 122 -2.71 1.76 26.16
N PHE A 123 -3.77 2.21 26.84
CA PHE A 123 -4.22 3.60 26.75
C PHE A 123 -3.17 4.62 27.21
N ASN A 124 -2.16 4.21 27.99
CA ASN A 124 -1.02 5.06 28.37
C ASN A 124 -0.05 5.34 27.21
N ASP A 125 -0.11 4.55 26.16
CA ASP A 125 0.71 4.73 24.95
C ASP A 125 -0.02 5.50 23.85
N VAL A 126 -1.26 5.93 24.11
CA VAL A 126 -2.10 6.75 23.21
C VAL A 126 -2.30 8.11 23.87
N ALA A 127 -2.09 9.19 23.16
CA ALA A 127 -2.34 10.56 23.64
C ALA A 127 -3.23 11.36 22.69
N GLY A 128 -3.81 12.45 23.19
CA GLY A 128 -4.62 13.37 22.39
C GLY A 128 -5.95 12.81 21.90
N LEU A 129 -6.46 11.74 22.52
CA LEU A 129 -7.72 11.06 22.19
C LEU A 129 -8.46 10.71 23.48
N ALA A 130 -8.75 11.71 24.32
CA ALA A 130 -9.33 11.48 25.64
C ALA A 130 -10.78 10.96 25.53
N GLU A 131 -11.58 11.63 24.70
CA GLU A 131 -13.00 11.32 24.49
C GLU A 131 -13.16 9.97 23.76
N GLU A 132 -12.34 9.69 22.77
CA GLU A 132 -12.36 8.43 22.03
C GLU A 132 -11.95 7.24 22.93
N LYS A 133 -11.05 7.46 23.88
CA LYS A 133 -10.71 6.44 24.89
C LYS A 133 -11.87 6.16 25.83
N GLU A 134 -12.51 7.20 26.36
CA GLU A 134 -13.68 7.08 27.25
C GLU A 134 -14.82 6.32 26.54
N GLU A 135 -15.06 6.64 25.25
CA GLU A 135 -16.06 5.92 24.45
C GLU A 135 -15.71 4.45 24.26
N LEU A 136 -14.42 4.10 24.17
CA LEU A 136 -13.95 2.72 24.00
C LEU A 136 -13.74 1.98 25.32
N GLU A 137 -13.73 2.67 26.48
CA GLU A 137 -13.64 2.01 27.80
C GLU A 137 -14.81 1.06 28.05
N GLU A 138 -16.01 1.39 27.57
CA GLU A 138 -17.16 0.49 27.65
C GLU A 138 -16.88 -0.85 26.94
N VAL A 139 -16.20 -0.82 25.80
CA VAL A 139 -15.79 -2.02 25.04
C VAL A 139 -14.76 -2.83 25.83
N VAL A 140 -13.79 -2.15 26.47
CA VAL A 140 -12.80 -2.77 27.33
C VAL A 140 -13.44 -3.42 28.55
N GLU A 141 -14.35 -2.72 29.24
CA GLU A 141 -15.06 -3.26 30.40
C GLU A 141 -15.88 -4.49 30.05
N PHE A 142 -16.54 -4.49 28.91
CA PHE A 142 -17.28 -5.66 28.45
C PHE A 142 -16.37 -6.85 28.20
N LEU A 143 -15.25 -6.66 27.48
CA LEU A 143 -14.31 -7.73 27.20
C LEU A 143 -13.69 -8.31 28.48
N LYS A 144 -13.50 -7.47 29.51
CA LYS A 144 -13.02 -7.89 30.84
C LYS A 144 -14.10 -8.64 31.64
N ASN A 145 -15.36 -8.16 31.61
CA ASN A 145 -16.44 -8.63 32.46
C ASN A 145 -17.81 -8.73 31.73
N PRO A 146 -17.97 -9.62 30.74
CA PRO A 146 -19.18 -9.68 29.90
C PRO A 146 -20.44 -10.05 30.73
N GLY A 147 -20.29 -10.83 31.80
CA GLY A 147 -21.40 -11.27 32.62
C GLY A 147 -22.17 -10.14 33.32
N ARG A 148 -21.54 -9.01 33.63
CA ARG A 148 -22.20 -7.84 34.25
C ARG A 148 -23.22 -7.20 33.29
N PHE A 149 -22.83 -7.05 32.02
CA PHE A 149 -23.68 -6.44 31.00
C PHE A 149 -24.84 -7.35 30.58
N ILE A 150 -24.56 -8.65 30.44
CA ILE A 150 -25.55 -9.66 30.07
C ILE A 150 -26.67 -9.75 31.12
N LYS A 151 -26.34 -9.69 32.44
CA LYS A 151 -27.32 -9.77 33.54
C LYS A 151 -28.35 -8.64 33.52
N ILE A 152 -27.98 -7.45 33.01
CA ILE A 152 -28.84 -6.27 32.92
C ILE A 152 -29.59 -6.24 31.57
N GLY A 153 -29.26 -7.16 30.64
CA GLY A 153 -29.84 -7.20 29.29
C GLY A 153 -29.24 -6.18 28.31
N ALA A 154 -28.08 -5.60 28.63
CA ALA A 154 -27.39 -4.70 27.75
C ALA A 154 -26.88 -5.43 26.50
N ARG A 155 -27.04 -4.79 25.34
CA ARG A 155 -26.48 -5.26 24.06
C ARG A 155 -25.24 -4.45 23.77
N ILE A 156 -24.13 -5.14 23.54
CA ILE A 156 -22.87 -4.48 23.22
C ILE A 156 -22.72 -4.37 21.70
N PRO A 157 -22.08 -3.30 21.23
CA PRO A 157 -21.81 -3.15 19.81
C PRO A 157 -20.95 -4.33 19.32
N LYS A 158 -21.39 -4.99 18.25
CA LYS A 158 -20.61 -6.04 17.61
C LYS A 158 -19.40 -5.47 16.86
N GLY A 159 -19.51 -4.22 16.40
CA GLY A 159 -18.48 -3.57 15.65
C GLY A 159 -18.36 -2.08 15.94
N VAL A 160 -17.14 -1.61 15.96
CA VAL A 160 -16.74 -0.20 16.08
C VAL A 160 -16.01 0.22 14.83
N LEU A 161 -16.44 1.31 14.22
CA LEU A 161 -15.76 1.91 13.06
C LEU A 161 -14.99 3.15 13.49
N LEU A 162 -13.66 3.10 13.37
CA LEU A 162 -12.78 4.25 13.59
C LEU A 162 -12.66 5.04 12.28
N VAL A 163 -13.04 6.31 12.31
CA VAL A 163 -13.08 7.18 11.13
C VAL A 163 -12.20 8.40 11.37
N GLY A 164 -11.37 8.76 10.41
CA GLY A 164 -10.57 9.99 10.51
C GLY A 164 -9.41 10.05 9.52
N PRO A 165 -8.69 11.17 9.44
CA PRO A 165 -7.55 11.34 8.56
C PRO A 165 -6.46 10.28 8.78
N PRO A 166 -5.61 10.00 7.77
CA PRO A 166 -4.47 9.12 7.95
C PRO A 166 -3.51 9.67 9.02
N GLY A 167 -2.81 8.78 9.73
CA GLY A 167 -1.81 9.18 10.73
C GLY A 167 -2.36 9.61 12.09
N THR A 168 -3.68 9.65 12.31
CA THR A 168 -4.30 10.08 13.59
C THR A 168 -4.26 9.03 14.71
N GLY A 169 -3.73 7.82 14.45
CA GLY A 169 -3.55 6.80 15.48
C GLY A 169 -4.66 5.75 15.57
N LYS A 170 -5.56 5.62 14.60
CA LYS A 170 -6.67 4.64 14.59
C LYS A 170 -6.21 3.21 14.87
N THR A 171 -5.18 2.74 14.18
CA THR A 171 -4.60 1.40 14.37
C THR A 171 -3.95 1.25 15.76
N LEU A 172 -3.32 2.32 16.27
CA LEU A 172 -2.73 2.35 17.61
C LEU A 172 -3.81 2.27 18.69
N LEU A 173 -4.90 3.02 18.53
CA LEU A 173 -6.06 3.02 19.43
C LEU A 173 -6.71 1.63 19.49
N ALA A 174 -6.92 0.96 18.36
CA ALA A 174 -7.46 -0.40 18.32
C ALA A 174 -6.55 -1.41 19.05
N LYS A 175 -5.23 -1.29 18.90
CA LYS A 175 -4.26 -2.11 19.65
C LYS A 175 -4.31 -1.82 21.15
N ALA A 176 -4.49 -0.55 21.54
CA ALA A 176 -4.57 -0.13 22.92
C ALA A 176 -5.84 -0.71 23.61
N VAL A 177 -6.98 -0.72 22.92
CA VAL A 177 -8.21 -1.36 23.41
C VAL A 177 -7.97 -2.85 23.72
N ALA A 178 -7.32 -3.57 22.80
CA ALA A 178 -7.02 -4.99 23.00
C ALA A 178 -6.02 -5.23 24.15
N GLY A 179 -4.99 -4.38 24.23
CA GLY A 179 -4.00 -4.46 25.30
C GLY A 179 -4.59 -4.12 26.68
N GLU A 180 -5.46 -3.12 26.75
CA GLU A 180 -6.18 -2.72 27.96
C GLU A 180 -7.18 -3.79 28.41
N ALA A 181 -7.90 -4.41 27.47
CA ALA A 181 -8.80 -5.54 27.74
C ALA A 181 -8.04 -6.85 28.00
N ASN A 182 -6.75 -6.93 27.69
CA ASN A 182 -5.91 -8.13 27.78
C ASN A 182 -6.46 -9.32 26.99
N VAL A 183 -6.96 -9.07 25.77
CA VAL A 183 -7.51 -10.08 24.86
C VAL A 183 -6.65 -10.24 23.61
N PRO A 184 -6.73 -11.38 22.90
CA PRO A 184 -6.08 -11.58 21.60
C PRO A 184 -6.51 -10.53 20.59
N PHE A 185 -5.55 -10.08 19.77
CA PHE A 185 -5.75 -9.07 18.73
C PHE A 185 -5.36 -9.64 17.35
N PHE A 186 -6.35 -9.83 16.50
CA PHE A 186 -6.18 -10.25 15.11
C PHE A 186 -6.19 -9.01 14.21
N SER A 187 -5.13 -8.77 13.46
CA SER A 187 -5.02 -7.62 12.56
C SER A 187 -4.85 -8.07 11.13
N ILE A 188 -5.66 -7.49 10.24
CA ILE A 188 -5.62 -7.71 8.80
C ILE A 188 -5.90 -6.39 8.07
N SER A 189 -5.34 -6.21 6.88
CA SER A 189 -5.71 -5.09 6.00
C SER A 189 -6.91 -5.48 5.12
N GLY A 190 -7.82 -4.55 4.88
CA GLY A 190 -8.90 -4.74 3.90
C GLY A 190 -8.39 -5.13 2.52
N SER A 191 -7.21 -4.65 2.13
CA SER A 191 -6.56 -5.02 0.87
C SER A 191 -6.17 -6.50 0.80
N ASP A 192 -5.91 -7.17 1.94
CA ASP A 192 -5.59 -8.60 1.97
C ASP A 192 -6.76 -9.50 1.55
N PHE A 193 -7.97 -8.98 1.55
CA PHE A 193 -9.17 -9.69 1.07
C PHE A 193 -9.41 -9.52 -0.43
N VAL A 194 -8.74 -8.57 -1.08
CA VAL A 194 -8.92 -8.30 -2.51
C VAL A 194 -7.91 -9.13 -3.29
N GLU A 195 -8.40 -10.11 -4.05
CA GLU A 195 -7.59 -10.99 -4.88
C GLU A 195 -8.16 -11.05 -6.31
N MET A 196 -7.36 -11.56 -7.26
CA MET A 196 -7.81 -11.68 -8.66
C MET A 196 -8.74 -12.90 -8.89
N PHE A 197 -8.77 -13.84 -7.94
CA PHE A 197 -9.56 -15.07 -8.07
C PHE A 197 -10.84 -14.98 -7.25
N VAL A 198 -11.97 -15.16 -7.91
CA VAL A 198 -13.30 -15.11 -7.30
C VAL A 198 -13.44 -16.14 -6.17
N GLY A 199 -13.90 -15.69 -5.01
CA GLY A 199 -14.18 -16.53 -3.84
C GLY A 199 -13.02 -16.71 -2.86
N VAL A 200 -11.79 -16.29 -3.18
CA VAL A 200 -10.63 -16.38 -2.29
C VAL A 200 -10.79 -15.40 -1.12
N GLY A 201 -11.20 -14.16 -1.37
CA GLY A 201 -11.50 -13.18 -0.33
C GLY A 201 -12.56 -13.66 0.65
N ALA A 202 -13.66 -14.20 0.14
CA ALA A 202 -14.72 -14.77 0.98
C ALA A 202 -14.24 -15.99 1.81
N ALA A 203 -13.33 -16.81 1.27
CA ALA A 203 -12.72 -17.91 2.02
C ALA A 203 -11.84 -17.41 3.17
N ARG A 204 -11.03 -16.36 2.94
CA ARG A 204 -10.22 -15.72 3.98
C ARG A 204 -11.06 -15.07 5.06
N VAL A 205 -12.19 -14.47 4.70
CA VAL A 205 -13.15 -13.96 5.70
C VAL A 205 -13.63 -15.09 6.59
N ARG A 206 -14.13 -16.20 6.04
CA ARG A 206 -14.58 -17.37 6.83
C ARG A 206 -13.49 -17.92 7.74
N ASP A 207 -12.26 -18.03 7.24
CA ASP A 207 -11.13 -18.56 8.02
C ASP A 207 -10.77 -17.62 9.18
N LEU A 208 -10.72 -16.29 8.92
CA LEU A 208 -10.49 -15.27 9.96
C LEU A 208 -11.51 -15.38 11.09
N PHE A 209 -12.82 -15.45 10.74
CA PHE A 209 -13.87 -15.53 11.72
C PHE A 209 -13.90 -16.88 12.46
N ALA A 210 -13.57 -17.97 11.77
CA ALA A 210 -13.42 -19.28 12.41
C ALA A 210 -12.26 -19.29 13.41
N GLU A 211 -11.16 -18.61 13.10
CA GLU A 211 -10.01 -18.50 13.99
C GLU A 211 -10.33 -17.58 15.20
N ALA A 212 -11.01 -16.46 14.97
CA ALA A 212 -11.47 -15.56 16.03
C ALA A 212 -12.39 -16.29 17.03
N LYS A 213 -13.32 -17.14 16.54
CA LYS A 213 -14.20 -17.95 17.39
C LYS A 213 -13.45 -18.90 18.32
N LYS A 214 -12.32 -19.45 17.89
CA LYS A 214 -11.49 -20.34 18.73
C LYS A 214 -10.78 -19.59 19.86
N HIS A 215 -10.56 -18.27 19.71
CA HIS A 215 -9.79 -17.44 20.62
C HIS A 215 -10.65 -16.39 21.35
N SER A 216 -11.97 -16.61 21.41
CA SER A 216 -12.88 -15.72 22.14
C SER A 216 -12.61 -15.78 23.67
N PRO A 217 -12.62 -14.60 24.40
CA PRO A 217 -12.87 -13.26 23.87
C PRO A 217 -11.67 -12.67 23.12
N CYS A 218 -11.94 -11.97 21.99
CA CYS A 218 -10.88 -11.38 21.17
C CYS A 218 -11.37 -10.14 20.41
N ILE A 219 -10.42 -9.38 19.87
CA ILE A 219 -10.68 -8.27 18.93
C ILE A 219 -10.16 -8.64 17.55
N VAL A 220 -11.01 -8.44 16.53
CA VAL A 220 -10.64 -8.53 15.11
C VAL A 220 -10.58 -7.11 14.55
N PHE A 221 -9.40 -6.71 14.10
CA PHE A 221 -9.16 -5.40 13.55
C PHE A 221 -8.95 -5.48 12.03
N ILE A 222 -9.72 -4.68 11.30
CA ILE A 222 -9.60 -4.54 9.85
C ILE A 222 -9.18 -3.11 9.52
N ASP A 223 -7.95 -2.94 9.07
CA ASP A 223 -7.47 -1.64 8.59
C ASP A 223 -7.90 -1.42 7.15
N GLU A 224 -8.10 -0.17 6.74
CA GLU A 224 -8.50 0.20 5.37
C GLU A 224 -9.73 -0.59 4.89
N ILE A 225 -10.79 -0.66 5.71
CA ILE A 225 -12.00 -1.42 5.38
C ILE A 225 -12.64 -0.99 4.05
N ASP A 226 -12.43 0.24 3.62
CA ASP A 226 -12.90 0.82 2.37
C ASP A 226 -12.33 0.12 1.12
N ALA A 227 -11.23 -0.63 1.24
CA ALA A 227 -10.73 -1.46 0.15
C ALA A 227 -11.74 -2.56 -0.26
N VAL A 228 -12.55 -3.07 0.70
CA VAL A 228 -13.53 -4.13 0.49
C VAL A 228 -14.97 -3.62 0.55
N ALA A 229 -15.25 -2.67 1.44
CA ALA A 229 -16.59 -2.22 1.77
C ALA A 229 -17.05 -0.97 1.01
N ARG A 230 -16.51 -0.72 -0.17
CA ARG A 230 -16.88 0.42 -1.03
C ARG A 230 -18.28 0.24 -1.63
N ARG A 231 -19.04 1.34 -1.78
CA ARG A 231 -20.35 1.39 -2.46
C ARG A 231 -20.27 0.79 -3.86
N ARG A 232 -21.35 0.14 -4.28
CA ARG A 232 -21.53 -0.42 -5.61
C ARG A 232 -21.47 0.70 -6.64
N GLY A 233 -20.50 0.66 -7.54
CA GLY A 233 -20.45 1.55 -8.70
C GLY A 233 -21.05 0.90 -9.91
N SER A 234 -21.69 1.68 -10.80
CA SER A 234 -22.24 1.23 -12.09
C SER A 234 -21.17 0.85 -13.14
N GLY A 235 -19.97 0.43 -12.73
CA GLY A 235 -18.86 0.13 -13.63
C GLY A 235 -18.92 -1.30 -14.20
N LEU A 236 -18.83 -1.41 -15.51
CA LEU A 236 -18.65 -2.65 -16.27
C LEU A 236 -17.22 -3.19 -16.10
N GLY A 237 -16.97 -4.06 -15.09
CA GLY A 237 -15.65 -4.69 -14.93
C GLY A 237 -15.65 -5.81 -13.89
N GLY A 238 -15.11 -6.99 -14.25
CA GLY A 238 -15.11 -8.24 -13.47
C GLY A 238 -14.37 -8.23 -12.11
N GLY A 239 -13.72 -7.12 -11.71
CA GLY A 239 -13.12 -6.97 -10.37
C GLY A 239 -14.12 -6.53 -9.30
N HIS A 240 -15.35 -6.20 -9.66
CA HIS A 240 -16.40 -5.79 -8.73
C HIS A 240 -17.06 -6.98 -8.03
N ASP A 241 -17.25 -8.09 -8.74
CA ASP A 241 -17.96 -9.28 -8.25
C ASP A 241 -17.24 -9.93 -7.06
N GLU A 242 -15.92 -9.95 -7.07
CA GLU A 242 -15.10 -10.56 -5.99
C GLU A 242 -15.18 -9.74 -4.71
N ARG A 243 -15.06 -8.40 -4.81
CA ARG A 243 -15.17 -7.51 -3.65
C ARG A 243 -16.57 -7.56 -3.04
N GLU A 244 -17.62 -7.58 -3.87
CA GLU A 244 -18.99 -7.69 -3.42
C GLU A 244 -19.24 -9.02 -2.72
N GLN A 245 -18.74 -10.14 -3.27
CA GLN A 245 -18.84 -11.45 -2.63
C GLN A 245 -18.13 -11.47 -1.29
N THR A 246 -16.96 -10.85 -1.18
CA THR A 246 -16.18 -10.75 0.05
C THR A 246 -16.89 -9.90 1.09
N LEU A 247 -17.41 -8.73 0.70
CA LEU A 247 -18.23 -7.88 1.57
C LEU A 247 -19.47 -8.63 2.08
N ASN A 248 -20.22 -9.27 1.19
CA ASN A 248 -21.40 -10.02 1.57
C ASN A 248 -21.06 -11.16 2.54
N GLN A 249 -19.94 -11.87 2.34
CA GLN A 249 -19.48 -12.89 3.28
C GLN A 249 -19.13 -12.28 4.64
N MET A 250 -18.46 -11.12 4.67
CA MET A 250 -18.17 -10.41 5.93
C MET A 250 -19.44 -10.03 6.67
N LEU A 251 -20.45 -9.51 5.97
CA LEU A 251 -21.75 -9.17 6.56
C LEU A 251 -22.46 -10.41 7.11
N VAL A 252 -22.42 -11.54 6.40
CA VAL A 252 -23.00 -12.82 6.87
C VAL A 252 -22.31 -13.33 8.13
N GLU A 253 -20.96 -13.27 8.18
CA GLU A 253 -20.23 -13.70 9.37
C GLU A 253 -20.53 -12.78 10.57
N MET A 254 -20.59 -11.45 10.37
CA MET A 254 -20.95 -10.50 11.43
C MET A 254 -22.39 -10.71 11.95
N ASP A 255 -23.34 -10.95 11.05
CA ASP A 255 -24.72 -11.24 11.41
C ASP A 255 -24.83 -12.58 12.15
N GLY A 256 -23.99 -13.56 11.78
CA GLY A 256 -23.92 -14.90 12.36
C GLY A 256 -23.34 -14.98 13.77
N PHE A 257 -22.75 -13.89 14.30
CA PHE A 257 -22.32 -13.84 15.69
C PHE A 257 -23.51 -13.74 16.64
N GLY A 258 -23.52 -14.62 17.65
CA GLY A 258 -24.39 -14.48 18.80
C GLY A 258 -24.06 -13.21 19.60
N VAL A 259 -25.06 -12.62 20.25
CA VAL A 259 -24.93 -11.33 20.98
C VAL A 259 -23.85 -11.38 22.09
N ASN A 260 -23.33 -12.55 22.43
CA ASN A 260 -22.47 -12.78 23.61
C ASN A 260 -21.24 -13.65 23.30
N GLU A 261 -20.83 -13.78 22.06
CA GLU A 261 -19.66 -14.61 21.70
C GLU A 261 -18.32 -14.00 22.12
N GLY A 262 -18.30 -12.76 22.62
CA GLY A 262 -17.08 -12.10 23.11
C GLY A 262 -16.12 -11.66 21.98
N ILE A 263 -16.57 -11.63 20.73
CA ILE A 263 -15.79 -11.16 19.59
C ILE A 263 -16.25 -9.75 19.25
N ILE A 264 -15.33 -8.78 19.24
CA ILE A 264 -15.60 -7.41 18.83
C ILE A 264 -14.79 -7.10 17.58
N MET A 265 -15.49 -6.61 16.56
CA MET A 265 -14.88 -6.12 15.34
C MET A 265 -14.52 -4.65 15.50
N ILE A 266 -13.29 -4.28 15.19
CA ILE A 266 -12.89 -2.86 15.02
C ILE A 266 -12.42 -2.69 13.60
N ALA A 267 -12.98 -1.71 12.88
CA ALA A 267 -12.50 -1.39 11.55
C ALA A 267 -12.01 0.06 11.50
N ALA A 268 -11.05 0.35 10.64
CA ALA A 268 -10.56 1.71 10.41
C ALA A 268 -10.71 2.10 8.94
N THR A 269 -11.09 3.35 8.71
CA THR A 269 -11.14 3.95 7.37
C THR A 269 -10.78 5.44 7.42
N ASN A 270 -10.21 5.92 6.34
CA ASN A 270 -10.00 7.36 6.13
C ASN A 270 -11.17 8.00 5.37
N ARG A 271 -12.07 7.18 4.78
CA ARG A 271 -13.13 7.62 3.89
C ARG A 271 -14.45 6.92 4.20
N VAL A 272 -15.20 7.48 5.13
CA VAL A 272 -16.54 6.96 5.49
C VAL A 272 -17.58 7.17 4.38
N ASP A 273 -17.38 8.21 3.56
CA ASP A 273 -18.26 8.64 2.47
C ASP A 273 -18.44 7.57 1.38
N ILE A 274 -17.40 6.76 1.12
CA ILE A 274 -17.41 5.72 0.10
C ILE A 274 -17.89 4.35 0.58
N LEU A 275 -18.12 4.17 1.89
CA LEU A 275 -18.55 2.89 2.44
C LEU A 275 -19.98 2.52 2.04
N ASP A 276 -20.22 1.22 1.81
CA ASP A 276 -21.56 0.68 1.58
C ASP A 276 -22.41 0.84 2.85
N PRO A 277 -23.60 1.47 2.76
CA PRO A 277 -24.48 1.66 3.91
C PRO A 277 -24.87 0.37 4.64
N ALA A 278 -24.78 -0.77 3.97
CA ALA A 278 -25.10 -2.06 4.58
C ALA A 278 -24.16 -2.42 5.73
N ILE A 279 -22.89 -1.96 5.69
CA ILE A 279 -21.91 -2.24 6.75
C ILE A 279 -22.19 -1.43 8.02
N LEU A 280 -22.88 -0.28 7.88
CA LEU A 280 -23.20 0.66 8.95
C LEU A 280 -24.56 0.39 9.62
N ARG A 281 -25.23 -0.73 9.26
CA ARG A 281 -26.52 -1.09 9.86
C ARG A 281 -26.34 -1.61 11.29
N PRO A 282 -27.32 -1.35 12.18
CA PRO A 282 -27.31 -1.91 13.53
C PRO A 282 -27.06 -3.42 13.55
N GLY A 283 -26.20 -3.86 14.48
CA GLY A 283 -25.76 -5.26 14.59
C GLY A 283 -24.51 -5.59 13.77
N ARG A 284 -23.90 -4.59 13.09
CA ARG A 284 -22.64 -4.67 12.36
C ARG A 284 -21.67 -3.63 12.91
N PHE A 285 -21.25 -2.60 12.14
CA PHE A 285 -20.51 -1.47 12.68
C PHE A 285 -21.51 -0.39 13.14
N ASP A 286 -22.11 -0.62 14.27
CA ASP A 286 -23.16 0.20 14.84
C ASP A 286 -22.65 1.36 15.69
N ARG A 287 -21.38 1.35 16.07
CA ARG A 287 -20.70 2.48 16.72
C ARG A 287 -19.65 3.09 15.81
N LYS A 288 -19.65 4.42 15.69
CA LYS A 288 -18.65 5.18 14.92
C LYS A 288 -17.90 6.09 15.88
N VAL A 289 -16.58 5.97 15.90
CA VAL A 289 -15.68 6.81 16.69
C VAL A 289 -14.87 7.67 15.74
N GLY A 290 -15.01 8.97 15.85
CA GLY A 290 -14.29 9.94 15.03
C GLY A 290 -12.91 10.22 15.62
N VAL A 291 -11.84 9.80 14.95
CA VAL A 291 -10.46 10.05 15.37
C VAL A 291 -9.91 11.24 14.59
N GLY A 292 -10.11 12.43 15.15
CA GLY A 292 -9.76 13.71 14.54
C GLY A 292 -8.27 14.03 14.56
N ARG A 293 -7.93 15.23 14.04
CA ARG A 293 -6.61 15.81 14.25
C ARG A 293 -6.49 16.29 15.70
N PRO A 294 -5.33 16.12 16.34
CA PRO A 294 -5.15 16.57 17.73
C PRO A 294 -5.10 18.10 17.80
N ASP A 295 -5.67 18.66 18.86
CA ASP A 295 -5.52 20.05 19.27
C ASP A 295 -4.11 20.31 19.85
N VAL A 296 -3.82 21.53 20.26
CA VAL A 296 -2.51 21.91 20.83
C VAL A 296 -2.13 21.01 22.01
N LYS A 297 -3.08 20.75 22.93
CA LYS A 297 -2.85 19.91 24.10
C LYS A 297 -2.61 18.46 23.69
N GLY A 298 -3.41 17.95 22.77
CA GLY A 298 -3.23 16.60 22.22
C GLY A 298 -1.87 16.42 21.55
N ARG A 299 -1.41 17.43 20.78
CA ARG A 299 -0.09 17.39 20.14
C ARG A 299 1.04 17.42 21.18
N GLU A 300 0.93 18.24 22.22
CA GLU A 300 1.89 18.26 23.32
C GLU A 300 1.98 16.90 24.01
N ASP A 301 0.85 16.26 24.30
CA ASP A 301 0.82 14.95 24.94
C ASP A 301 1.35 13.85 24.02
N ILE A 302 1.11 13.91 22.71
CA ILE A 302 1.69 13.02 21.71
C ILE A 302 3.21 13.20 21.67
N LEU A 303 3.69 14.44 21.63
CA LEU A 303 5.13 14.74 21.67
C LEU A 303 5.80 14.16 22.92
N LYS A 304 5.18 14.32 24.11
CA LYS A 304 5.68 13.73 25.36
C LYS A 304 5.85 12.20 25.25
N ILE A 305 4.92 11.51 24.59
CA ILE A 305 5.04 10.05 24.37
C ILE A 305 6.22 9.72 23.46
N HIS A 306 6.37 10.41 22.34
CA HIS A 306 7.43 10.15 21.37
C HIS A 306 8.82 10.59 21.85
N CYS A 307 8.87 11.46 22.86
CA CYS A 307 10.10 11.92 23.49
C CYS A 307 10.54 11.08 24.71
N ARG A 308 9.75 10.12 25.19
CA ARG A 308 10.08 9.30 26.39
C ARG A 308 11.47 8.64 26.35
N GLN A 309 11.98 8.32 25.17
CA GLN A 309 13.26 7.65 24.97
C GLN A 309 14.27 8.52 24.23
N LYS A 310 13.97 9.80 24.03
CA LYS A 310 14.83 10.74 23.32
C LYS A 310 15.31 11.81 24.29
N PRO A 311 16.62 11.98 24.50
CA PRO A 311 17.14 13.05 25.32
C PRO A 311 16.93 14.40 24.63
N LEU A 312 16.30 15.32 25.32
CA LEU A 312 16.02 16.69 24.86
C LEU A 312 16.99 17.66 25.53
N GLY A 313 17.39 18.70 24.82
CA GLY A 313 18.12 19.85 25.37
C GLY A 313 17.22 20.75 26.23
N ASP A 314 17.83 21.59 27.05
CA ASP A 314 17.11 22.53 27.93
C ASP A 314 16.41 23.64 27.15
N ASP A 315 16.73 23.83 25.87
CA ASP A 315 16.16 24.80 24.93
C ASP A 315 14.88 24.30 24.24
N VAL A 316 14.47 23.05 24.50
CA VAL A 316 13.33 22.40 23.83
C VAL A 316 12.06 22.54 24.68
N ASP A 317 11.12 23.35 24.22
CA ASP A 317 9.78 23.46 24.81
C ASP A 317 8.75 22.71 23.94
N LEU A 318 8.22 21.60 24.47
CA LEU A 318 7.21 20.78 23.76
C LEU A 318 5.89 21.51 23.57
N HIS A 319 5.56 22.46 24.43
CA HIS A 319 4.35 23.27 24.27
C HIS A 319 4.48 24.25 23.10
N GLU A 320 5.62 24.91 22.94
CA GLU A 320 5.92 25.75 21.78
C GLU A 320 5.88 24.94 20.48
N ILE A 321 6.49 23.75 20.47
CA ILE A 321 6.48 22.86 19.31
C ILE A 321 5.06 22.43 18.99
N ALA A 322 4.22 22.12 19.98
CA ALA A 322 2.83 21.78 19.77
C ALA A 322 2.02 22.90 19.13
N ARG A 323 2.31 24.17 19.48
CA ARG A 323 1.68 25.34 18.86
C ARG A 323 2.14 25.52 17.42
N THR A 324 3.43 25.38 17.13
CA THR A 324 3.99 25.56 15.79
C THR A 324 3.60 24.46 14.81
N THR A 325 3.23 23.29 15.32
CA THR A 325 2.84 22.11 14.50
C THR A 325 1.32 22.00 14.32
N ALA A 326 0.59 23.13 14.22
CA ALA A 326 -0.84 23.10 13.94
C ALA A 326 -1.15 22.30 12.65
N GLY A 327 -2.18 21.44 12.74
CA GLY A 327 -2.57 20.56 11.65
C GLY A 327 -1.78 19.25 11.52
N PHE A 328 -0.66 19.07 12.25
CA PHE A 328 0.08 17.81 12.28
C PHE A 328 -0.73 16.72 12.98
N VAL A 329 -0.64 15.50 12.46
CA VAL A 329 -1.19 14.30 13.11
C VAL A 329 -0.12 13.56 13.90
N GLY A 330 -0.51 12.54 14.65
CA GLY A 330 0.42 11.78 15.50
C GLY A 330 1.61 11.20 14.74
N ALA A 331 1.40 10.72 13.53
CA ALA A 331 2.47 10.21 12.66
C ALA A 331 3.47 11.30 12.22
N ASP A 332 2.98 12.52 11.96
CA ASP A 332 3.85 13.65 11.59
C ASP A 332 4.72 14.07 12.77
N LEU A 333 4.14 14.11 13.98
CA LEU A 333 4.86 14.45 15.21
C LEU A 333 5.91 13.38 15.58
N GLU A 334 5.58 12.10 15.39
CA GLU A 334 6.55 11.00 15.54
C GLU A 334 7.73 11.18 14.60
N ASN A 335 7.42 11.42 13.31
CA ASN A 335 8.41 11.63 12.27
C ASN A 335 9.27 12.87 12.53
N LEU A 336 8.66 13.99 12.97
CA LEU A 336 9.36 15.21 13.36
C LEU A 336 10.44 14.93 14.42
N MET A 337 10.05 14.29 15.51
CA MET A 337 10.96 13.98 16.61
C MET A 337 12.00 12.91 16.25
N ASN A 338 11.68 12.02 15.31
CA ASN A 338 12.63 11.05 14.79
C ASN A 338 13.68 11.72 13.88
N GLU A 339 13.24 12.59 12.98
CA GLU A 339 14.15 13.34 12.11
C GLU A 339 15.05 14.28 12.91
N ALA A 340 14.52 14.93 13.95
CA ALA A 340 15.33 15.76 14.87
C ALA A 340 16.39 14.92 15.60
N ALA A 341 16.05 13.71 16.05
CA ALA A 341 17.02 12.79 16.66
C ALA A 341 18.11 12.35 15.67
N ILE A 342 17.73 12.08 14.40
CA ILE A 342 18.68 11.75 13.33
C ILE A 342 19.62 12.94 13.08
N GLN A 343 19.08 14.17 13.06
CA GLN A 343 19.91 15.37 12.86
C GLN A 343 20.90 15.58 14.00
N ALA A 344 20.48 15.48 15.26
CA ALA A 344 21.35 15.56 16.42
C ALA A 344 22.46 14.50 16.37
N ALA A 345 22.13 13.25 16.00
CA ALA A 345 23.10 12.18 15.87
C ALA A 345 24.12 12.41 14.73
N ARG A 346 23.71 13.02 13.62
CA ARG A 346 24.61 13.40 12.51
C ARG A 346 25.61 14.48 12.90
N ASP A 347 25.20 15.35 13.83
CA ASP A 347 26.04 16.41 14.38
C ASP A 347 26.81 15.96 15.64
N ASP A 348 26.92 14.63 15.88
CA ASP A 348 27.60 13.97 17.01
C ASP A 348 27.16 14.49 18.38
N ARG A 349 25.89 14.89 18.53
CA ARG A 349 25.31 15.36 19.79
C ARG A 349 24.51 14.26 20.48
N ALA A 350 24.54 14.27 21.81
CA ALA A 350 23.84 13.28 22.64
C ALA A 350 22.39 13.65 22.96
N TYR A 351 21.93 14.85 22.59
CA TYR A 351 20.61 15.37 22.86
C TYR A 351 20.10 16.22 21.70
N ILE A 352 18.77 16.29 21.59
CA ILE A 352 18.07 17.03 20.54
C ILE A 352 17.91 18.48 20.98
N MET A 353 18.33 19.43 20.16
CA MET A 353 18.15 20.86 20.37
C MET A 353 16.96 21.42 19.58
N LYS A 354 16.51 22.61 19.93
CA LYS A 354 15.44 23.32 19.20
C LYS A 354 15.78 23.47 17.71
N GLU A 355 17.03 23.80 17.40
CA GLU A 355 17.50 23.94 16.01
C GLU A 355 17.30 22.66 15.17
N ASP A 356 17.45 21.47 15.77
CA ASP A 356 17.22 20.19 15.06
C ASP A 356 15.74 20.00 14.74
N ILE A 357 14.88 20.42 15.67
CA ILE A 357 13.44 20.34 15.51
C ILE A 357 12.98 21.33 14.44
N ASP A 358 13.48 22.55 14.43
CA ASP A 358 13.18 23.57 13.42
C ASP A 358 13.59 23.13 12.01
N LYS A 359 14.80 22.56 11.85
CA LYS A 359 15.26 21.98 10.59
C LYS A 359 14.39 20.81 10.14
N SER A 360 13.99 19.96 11.09
CA SER A 360 13.15 18.79 10.83
C SER A 360 11.71 19.19 10.52
N PHE A 361 11.20 20.25 11.13
CA PHE A 361 9.87 20.80 10.86
C PHE A 361 9.74 21.23 9.39
N ILE A 362 10.74 21.95 8.88
CA ILE A 362 10.79 22.31 7.46
C ILE A 362 10.85 21.07 6.57
N LYS A 363 11.70 20.10 6.94
CA LYS A 363 11.85 18.85 6.18
C LYS A 363 10.57 18.03 6.13
N VAL A 364 9.83 17.92 7.22
CA VAL A 364 8.57 17.17 7.31
C VAL A 364 7.43 17.91 6.63
N GLY A 365 7.33 19.24 6.80
CA GLY A 365 6.24 20.05 6.26
C GLY A 365 6.35 20.29 4.75
N ILE A 366 7.56 20.55 4.26
CA ILE A 366 7.79 20.99 2.85
C ILE A 366 8.57 19.93 2.05
N GLY A 367 9.39 19.15 2.73
CA GLY A 367 10.27 18.16 2.11
C GLY A 367 11.75 18.54 2.16
N THR A 368 12.59 17.64 1.65
CA THR A 368 14.05 17.83 1.69
C THR A 368 14.51 18.90 0.70
N GLU A 369 15.28 19.87 1.17
CA GLU A 369 15.92 20.88 0.33
C GLU A 369 17.01 20.28 -0.56
N LYS A 370 17.05 20.71 -1.81
CA LYS A 370 18.03 20.29 -2.83
C LYS A 370 19.17 21.31 -2.98
N LYS A 371 19.99 21.48 -1.96
CA LYS A 371 21.13 22.42 -1.94
C LYS A 371 22.18 22.17 -3.03
N SER A 372 22.24 20.96 -3.59
CA SER A 372 23.17 20.60 -4.65
C SER A 372 22.70 20.99 -6.05
N ARG A 373 21.46 21.44 -6.20
CA ARG A 373 20.92 21.84 -7.50
C ARG A 373 21.46 23.21 -7.88
N VAL A 374 22.15 23.28 -9.01
CA VAL A 374 22.60 24.55 -9.59
C VAL A 374 21.39 25.23 -10.23
N VAL A 375 20.95 26.36 -9.69
CA VAL A 375 19.86 27.17 -10.21
C VAL A 375 20.48 28.40 -10.88
N PRO A 376 20.11 28.73 -12.15
CA PRO A 376 20.57 29.95 -12.80
C PRO A 376 20.22 31.19 -11.99
N GLU A 377 21.07 32.23 -12.06
CA GLU A 377 20.85 33.47 -11.28
C GLU A 377 19.54 34.17 -11.67
N SER A 378 19.14 34.11 -12.93
CA SER A 378 17.84 34.61 -13.40
C SER A 378 16.65 33.90 -12.69
N GLU A 379 16.70 32.57 -12.56
CA GLU A 379 15.65 31.82 -11.88
C GLU A 379 15.68 32.08 -10.37
N ARG A 380 16.86 32.19 -9.75
CA ARG A 380 16.98 32.57 -8.33
C ARG A 380 16.36 33.94 -8.08
N ARG A 381 16.57 34.91 -8.96
CA ARG A 381 15.97 36.24 -8.87
C ARG A 381 14.44 36.18 -8.96
N ILE A 382 13.91 35.44 -9.94
CA ILE A 382 12.47 35.24 -10.10
C ILE A 382 11.86 34.66 -8.80
N THR A 383 12.47 33.57 -8.30
CA THR A 383 12.02 32.90 -7.08
C THR A 383 12.08 33.83 -5.86
N ALA A 384 13.15 34.63 -5.73
CA ALA A 384 13.30 35.56 -4.61
C ALA A 384 12.16 36.58 -4.56
N TYR A 385 11.79 37.18 -5.69
CA TYR A 385 10.68 38.12 -5.76
C TYR A 385 9.33 37.44 -5.56
N HIS A 386 9.14 36.25 -6.13
CA HIS A 386 7.92 35.44 -5.97
C HIS A 386 7.65 35.15 -4.49
N GLU A 387 8.62 34.57 -3.79
CA GLU A 387 8.49 34.23 -2.37
C GLU A 387 8.36 35.46 -1.47
N SER A 388 9.05 36.56 -1.83
CA SER A 388 8.91 37.84 -1.12
C SER A 388 7.49 38.41 -1.25
N GLY A 389 6.83 38.25 -2.40
CA GLY A 389 5.45 38.66 -2.60
C GLY A 389 4.47 37.93 -1.69
N HIS A 390 4.63 36.61 -1.53
CA HIS A 390 3.87 35.84 -0.56
C HIS A 390 4.13 36.29 0.88
N ALA A 391 5.41 36.46 1.23
CA ALA A 391 5.84 36.83 2.58
C ALA A 391 5.27 38.18 3.04
N ILE A 392 5.28 39.18 2.17
CA ILE A 392 4.73 40.52 2.49
C ILE A 392 3.24 40.42 2.82
N LEU A 393 2.47 39.69 2.02
CA LEU A 393 1.03 39.53 2.26
C LEU A 393 0.73 38.69 3.51
N PHE A 394 1.56 37.70 3.85
CA PHE A 394 1.46 37.02 5.15
C PHE A 394 1.67 37.95 6.33
N HIS A 395 2.55 38.94 6.22
CA HIS A 395 2.82 39.92 7.28
C HIS A 395 1.72 40.95 7.41
N LEU A 396 1.17 41.43 6.29
CA LEU A 396 0.19 42.52 6.29
C LEU A 396 -1.23 42.06 6.61
N LEU A 397 -1.55 40.79 6.40
CA LEU A 397 -2.91 40.25 6.57
C LEU A 397 -3.06 39.54 7.92
N PRO A 398 -4.06 39.92 8.75
CA PRO A 398 -4.11 39.50 10.14
C PRO A 398 -4.51 38.03 10.36
N ASP A 399 -5.27 37.42 9.43
CA ASP A 399 -5.86 36.08 9.65
C ASP A 399 -5.06 34.91 9.06
N VAL A 400 -3.93 35.18 8.37
CA VAL A 400 -3.16 34.16 7.68
C VAL A 400 -1.95 33.64 8.48
N GLY A 401 -1.64 34.32 9.59
CA GLY A 401 -0.50 34.01 10.46
C GLY A 401 0.82 34.63 9.97
N PRO A 402 1.76 34.87 10.89
CA PRO A 402 3.05 35.46 10.56
C PRO A 402 3.93 34.51 9.76
N VAL A 403 4.88 35.07 9.03
CA VAL A 403 5.89 34.30 8.32
C VAL A 403 6.80 33.56 9.31
N TYR A 404 6.99 32.26 9.13
CA TYR A 404 7.97 31.47 9.86
C TYR A 404 9.35 31.50 9.19
N THR A 405 9.38 31.22 7.89
CA THR A 405 10.61 31.25 7.09
C THR A 405 10.28 31.43 5.60
N VAL A 406 11.17 32.09 4.89
CA VAL A 406 11.16 32.23 3.43
C VAL A 406 12.44 31.65 2.87
N SER A 407 12.37 30.86 1.80
CA SER A 407 13.55 30.22 1.20
C SER A 407 13.43 30.13 -0.32
N ILE A 408 14.54 30.34 -1.00
CA ILE A 408 14.69 30.14 -2.44
C ILE A 408 15.44 28.84 -2.78
N ILE A 409 15.60 27.96 -1.80
CA ILE A 409 16.23 26.65 -2.02
C ILE A 409 15.18 25.70 -2.57
N PRO A 410 15.41 25.08 -3.74
CA PRO A 410 14.45 24.14 -4.32
C PRO A 410 14.20 22.94 -3.43
N THR A 411 12.94 22.43 -3.42
CA THR A 411 12.56 21.27 -2.63
C THR A 411 12.42 19.99 -3.48
N GLY A 412 12.33 18.86 -2.79
CA GLY A 412 12.14 17.54 -3.41
C GLY A 412 10.84 17.39 -4.18
N THR A 413 9.82 18.16 -3.82
CA THR A 413 8.47 18.17 -4.44
C THR A 413 8.40 18.97 -5.74
N GLY A 414 9.50 19.66 -6.13
CA GLY A 414 9.58 20.40 -7.39
C GLY A 414 9.34 21.91 -7.26
N ALA A 415 9.07 22.42 -6.06
CA ALA A 415 8.99 23.86 -5.82
C ALA A 415 10.38 24.50 -5.94
N ALA A 416 10.45 25.69 -6.54
CA ALA A 416 11.69 26.45 -6.70
C ALA A 416 12.11 27.17 -5.42
N GLY A 417 11.15 27.57 -4.60
CA GLY A 417 11.26 28.15 -3.26
C GLY A 417 10.04 27.82 -2.42
N TYR A 418 9.95 28.41 -1.25
CA TYR A 418 8.77 28.32 -0.40
C TYR A 418 8.71 29.44 0.63
N THR A 419 7.48 29.86 0.93
CA THR A 419 7.15 30.73 2.05
C THR A 419 6.27 29.98 3.00
N MET A 420 6.71 29.80 4.25
CA MET A 420 6.00 29.03 5.27
C MET A 420 5.42 29.97 6.33
N PRO A 421 4.11 30.02 6.52
CA PRO A 421 3.51 30.72 7.64
C PRO A 421 3.61 29.89 8.92
N LEU A 422 3.57 30.58 10.07
CA LEU A 422 3.38 29.97 11.38
C LEU A 422 1.90 29.97 11.72
N PRO A 423 1.22 28.83 11.78
CA PRO A 423 -0.16 28.78 12.22
C PRO A 423 -0.26 29.19 13.70
N GLU A 424 -1.03 30.21 14.02
CA GLU A 424 -1.15 30.66 15.42
C GLU A 424 -2.22 29.89 16.21
N ASN A 425 -3.26 29.37 15.53
CA ASN A 425 -4.40 28.72 16.16
C ASN A 425 -4.92 27.53 15.34
N ASP A 426 -5.46 26.54 16.03
CA ASP A 426 -6.22 25.43 15.44
C ASP A 426 -7.66 25.86 15.14
N ASN A 427 -7.86 26.75 14.18
CA ASN A 427 -9.18 27.25 13.83
C ASN A 427 -10.04 26.16 13.19
N VAL A 428 -11.16 25.82 13.81
CA VAL A 428 -12.14 24.86 13.28
C VAL A 428 -12.92 25.42 12.10
N PHE A 429 -13.18 26.75 12.11
CA PHE A 429 -13.97 27.42 11.09
C PHE A 429 -13.11 28.39 10.26
N MET A 430 -13.28 28.32 8.95
CA MET A 430 -12.71 29.29 8.02
C MET A 430 -13.76 30.39 7.75
N THR A 431 -13.46 31.62 8.10
CA THR A 431 -14.33 32.77 7.80
C THR A 431 -14.17 33.17 6.32
N ARG A 432 -15.18 33.91 5.79
CA ARG A 432 -15.07 34.50 4.44
C ARG A 432 -13.87 35.44 4.34
N GLY A 433 -13.58 36.22 5.41
CA GLY A 433 -12.42 37.11 5.47
C GLY A 433 -11.11 36.34 5.33
N LYS A 434 -10.94 35.25 6.12
CA LYS A 434 -9.74 34.41 6.04
C LYS A 434 -9.56 33.79 4.65
N MET A 435 -10.61 33.24 4.04
CA MET A 435 -10.52 32.67 2.68
C MET A 435 -10.11 33.71 1.64
N ILE A 436 -10.60 34.96 1.77
CA ILE A 436 -10.16 36.05 0.89
C ILE A 436 -8.69 36.36 1.10
N GLN A 437 -8.21 36.40 2.35
CA GLN A 437 -6.81 36.65 2.66
C GLN A 437 -5.91 35.50 2.16
N ASP A 438 -6.33 34.23 2.30
CA ASP A 438 -5.62 33.07 1.75
C ASP A 438 -5.49 33.15 0.21
N ILE A 439 -6.56 33.65 -0.48
CA ILE A 439 -6.52 33.91 -1.93
C ILE A 439 -5.52 35.04 -2.24
N MET A 440 -5.52 36.14 -1.48
CA MET A 440 -4.61 37.26 -1.67
C MET A 440 -3.16 36.82 -1.52
N VAL A 441 -2.84 36.09 -0.45
CA VAL A 441 -1.49 35.55 -0.23
C VAL A 441 -1.06 34.65 -1.39
N SER A 442 -1.92 33.74 -1.83
CA SER A 442 -1.61 32.86 -2.97
C SER A 442 -1.36 33.62 -4.29
N LEU A 443 -1.90 34.83 -4.45
CA LEU A 443 -1.65 35.70 -5.60
C LEU A 443 -0.34 36.48 -5.47
N GLY A 444 0.24 36.59 -4.27
CA GLY A 444 1.40 37.44 -3.96
C GLY A 444 2.60 37.22 -4.85
N GLY A 445 2.99 35.95 -5.05
CA GLY A 445 4.13 35.60 -5.89
C GLY A 445 3.94 36.05 -7.34
N ARG A 446 2.75 35.82 -7.89
CA ARG A 446 2.38 36.23 -9.25
C ARG A 446 2.40 37.75 -9.44
N ILE A 447 1.89 38.48 -8.43
CA ILE A 447 1.86 39.95 -8.46
C ILE A 447 3.30 40.51 -8.40
N ALA A 448 4.15 39.95 -7.54
CA ALA A 448 5.54 40.37 -7.44
C ALA A 448 6.32 40.13 -8.75
N GLU A 449 6.10 38.99 -9.42
CA GLU A 449 6.66 38.73 -10.75
C GLU A 449 6.25 39.84 -11.76
N GLU A 450 4.95 40.11 -11.85
CA GLU A 450 4.40 41.11 -12.77
C GLU A 450 4.98 42.52 -12.53
N LEU A 451 5.08 42.93 -11.26
CA LEU A 451 5.54 44.28 -10.91
C LEU A 451 7.03 44.50 -11.19
N ILE A 452 7.86 43.46 -11.08
CA ILE A 452 9.33 43.58 -11.12
C ILE A 452 9.95 43.10 -12.42
N LEU A 453 9.35 42.07 -13.04
CA LEU A 453 9.94 41.43 -14.24
C LEU A 453 9.30 41.88 -15.53
N ASP A 454 8.23 42.67 -15.48
CA ASP A 454 7.39 43.04 -16.64
C ASP A 454 6.91 41.78 -17.44
N ASP A 455 6.99 40.61 -16.84
CA ASP A 455 6.64 39.33 -17.43
C ASP A 455 6.10 38.39 -16.33
N ILE A 456 5.63 37.23 -16.73
CA ILE A 456 4.98 36.27 -15.87
C ILE A 456 5.50 34.88 -16.18
N THR A 457 5.68 34.08 -15.13
CA THR A 457 6.21 32.72 -15.28
C THR A 457 5.15 31.64 -15.01
N THR A 458 5.49 30.40 -15.33
CA THR A 458 4.69 29.22 -15.01
C THR A 458 4.83 28.81 -13.55
N GLY A 459 5.72 29.45 -12.77
CA GLY A 459 5.98 29.15 -11.35
C GLY A 459 4.72 29.25 -10.50
N ALA A 460 3.89 30.25 -10.74
CA ALA A 460 2.63 30.48 -10.02
C ALA A 460 1.47 29.52 -10.39
N SER A 461 1.73 28.43 -11.13
CA SER A 461 0.65 27.53 -11.59
C SER A 461 -0.09 26.85 -10.44
N GLN A 462 0.60 26.47 -9.37
CA GLN A 462 0.00 25.84 -8.19
C GLN A 462 -0.81 26.84 -7.37
N ASP A 463 -0.30 28.08 -7.26
CA ASP A 463 -1.00 29.16 -6.54
C ASP A 463 -2.29 29.54 -7.23
N ILE A 464 -2.28 29.67 -8.56
CA ILE A 464 -3.49 29.93 -9.36
C ILE A 464 -4.50 28.78 -9.20
N LYS A 465 -4.06 27.53 -9.15
CA LYS A 465 -4.94 26.40 -8.88
C LYS A 465 -5.59 26.50 -7.51
N GLN A 466 -4.82 26.83 -6.48
CA GLN A 466 -5.31 27.02 -5.10
C GLN A 466 -6.29 28.19 -5.01
N VAL A 467 -5.97 29.33 -5.60
CA VAL A 467 -6.88 30.50 -5.71
C VAL A 467 -8.21 30.11 -6.32
N THR A 468 -8.16 29.37 -7.44
CA THR A 468 -9.37 28.93 -8.14
C THR A 468 -10.21 27.97 -7.28
N GLN A 469 -9.56 27.04 -6.57
CA GLN A 469 -10.24 26.10 -5.67
C GLN A 469 -10.93 26.83 -4.51
N TYR A 470 -10.25 27.78 -3.85
CA TYR A 470 -10.83 28.54 -2.76
C TYR A 470 -11.99 29.42 -3.22
N ALA A 471 -11.81 30.18 -4.29
CA ALA A 471 -12.87 31.04 -4.81
C ALA A 471 -14.10 30.22 -5.26
N ARG A 472 -13.87 29.06 -5.90
CA ARG A 472 -14.95 28.16 -6.29
C ARG A 472 -15.66 27.55 -5.08
N ALA A 473 -14.93 27.10 -4.07
CA ALA A 473 -15.51 26.56 -2.84
C ALA A 473 -16.36 27.62 -2.09
N MET A 474 -15.91 28.89 -2.05
CA MET A 474 -16.70 30.00 -1.48
C MET A 474 -18.05 30.13 -2.17
N VAL A 475 -18.05 30.05 -3.51
CA VAL A 475 -19.26 30.24 -4.32
C VAL A 475 -20.17 29.01 -4.30
N THR A 476 -19.61 27.80 -4.51
CA THR A 476 -20.42 26.58 -4.75
C THR A 476 -20.70 25.78 -3.49
N LYS A 477 -19.78 25.76 -2.51
CA LYS A 477 -19.85 24.88 -1.35
C LYS A 477 -20.36 25.62 -0.09
N PHE A 478 -19.87 26.83 0.12
CA PHE A 478 -20.12 27.56 1.36
C PHE A 478 -21.20 28.65 1.25
N GLY A 479 -21.78 28.87 0.06
CA GLY A 479 -22.83 29.87 -0.15
C GLY A 479 -22.39 31.30 0.19
N MET A 480 -21.09 31.62 -0.10
CA MET A 480 -20.50 32.94 0.21
C MET A 480 -20.63 33.96 -0.94
N SER A 481 -21.48 33.69 -1.94
CA SER A 481 -21.80 34.60 -3.04
C SER A 481 -23.17 35.24 -2.77
N ASP A 482 -23.25 36.57 -2.89
CA ASP A 482 -24.52 37.31 -2.73
C ASP A 482 -25.47 37.08 -3.91
N GLU A 483 -24.94 36.80 -5.10
CA GLU A 483 -25.70 36.58 -6.33
C GLU A 483 -26.35 35.17 -6.38
N LEU A 484 -25.62 34.15 -5.90
CA LEU A 484 -26.09 32.75 -5.91
C LEU A 484 -26.79 32.35 -4.61
N GLY A 485 -26.67 33.16 -3.56
CA GLY A 485 -27.30 32.93 -2.28
C GLY A 485 -26.80 31.72 -1.50
N LEU A 486 -27.60 31.26 -0.53
CA LEU A 486 -27.24 30.17 0.40
C LEU A 486 -27.60 28.79 -0.20
N ILE A 487 -27.10 28.49 -1.37
CA ILE A 487 -27.35 27.22 -2.06
C ILE A 487 -26.02 26.48 -2.25
N ASN A 488 -26.01 25.20 -1.91
CA ASN A 488 -24.88 24.33 -2.17
C ASN A 488 -24.99 23.73 -3.59
N TYR A 489 -24.13 24.16 -4.49
CA TYR A 489 -23.99 23.68 -5.86
C TYR A 489 -22.88 22.64 -5.99
N ASP A 490 -22.19 22.29 -4.90
CA ASP A 490 -21.18 21.26 -4.90
C ASP A 490 -21.86 19.89 -4.89
N SER A 491 -21.65 19.09 -5.92
CA SER A 491 -22.26 17.76 -6.07
C SER A 491 -21.74 16.73 -5.05
N GLY A 492 -20.85 17.12 -4.14
CA GLY A 492 -20.30 16.22 -3.11
C GLY A 492 -19.39 15.11 -3.63
N GLU A 493 -19.13 15.07 -4.94
CA GLU A 493 -18.21 14.12 -5.58
C GLU A 493 -16.86 14.81 -5.90
N GLY A 494 -16.26 15.43 -4.89
CA GLY A 494 -14.90 15.98 -4.97
C GLY A 494 -13.86 14.88 -4.94
N ASP A 495 -12.82 15.04 -5.73
CA ASP A 495 -11.49 14.41 -5.69
C ASP A 495 -11.28 13.02 -6.30
N GLU A 496 -12.21 12.41 -6.99
CA GLU A 496 -11.85 11.27 -7.86
C GLU A 496 -11.55 11.73 -9.29
N VAL A 497 -10.29 12.08 -9.56
CA VAL A 497 -9.74 12.09 -10.92
C VAL A 497 -9.59 10.64 -11.37
N PHE A 498 -10.68 10.03 -11.81
CA PHE A 498 -10.63 8.76 -12.53
C PHE A 498 -10.77 9.07 -14.02
N LEU A 499 -9.67 8.91 -14.74
CA LEU A 499 -9.64 8.89 -16.22
C LEU A 499 -10.71 7.90 -16.73
N GLY A 500 -11.84 8.42 -17.20
CA GLY A 500 -12.93 7.63 -17.76
C GLY A 500 -14.34 8.01 -17.31
N LYS A 501 -14.52 8.89 -16.31
CA LYS A 501 -15.85 9.28 -15.79
C LYS A 501 -16.40 10.59 -16.37
N GLU A 502 -15.68 11.22 -17.28
CA GLU A 502 -16.12 12.51 -17.90
C GLU A 502 -17.32 12.39 -18.85
N ILE A 503 -17.77 11.18 -19.18
CA ILE A 503 -18.82 10.97 -20.20
C ILE A 503 -20.23 10.88 -19.58
N GLY A 504 -20.43 11.17 -18.28
CA GLY A 504 -21.76 10.98 -17.67
C GLY A 504 -22.12 11.83 -16.46
N GLN A 505 -21.29 12.77 -16.01
CA GLN A 505 -21.68 13.65 -14.90
C GLN A 505 -22.63 14.73 -15.40
N GLN A 506 -23.93 14.49 -15.23
CA GLN A 506 -24.91 15.58 -15.28
C GLN A 506 -24.64 16.51 -14.08
N ARG A 507 -24.16 17.72 -14.37
CA ARG A 507 -24.05 18.77 -13.36
C ARG A 507 -25.44 19.02 -12.77
N PRO A 508 -25.58 19.21 -11.44
CA PRO A 508 -26.89 19.37 -10.80
C PRO A 508 -27.57 20.69 -11.12
N TYR A 509 -26.98 21.52 -12.01
CA TYR A 509 -27.47 22.85 -12.36
C TYR A 509 -27.27 23.16 -13.85
N GLY A 510 -28.10 24.07 -14.38
CA GLY A 510 -28.10 24.46 -15.80
C GLY A 510 -26.95 25.39 -16.19
N GLU A 511 -26.76 25.61 -17.50
CA GLU A 511 -25.69 26.44 -18.08
C GLU A 511 -25.71 27.89 -17.56
N ASN A 512 -26.90 28.47 -17.31
CA ASN A 512 -27.03 29.82 -16.75
C ASN A 512 -26.39 29.91 -15.38
N THR A 513 -26.66 28.96 -14.47
CA THR A 513 -26.07 28.92 -13.14
C THR A 513 -24.55 28.74 -13.21
N GLN A 514 -24.06 27.90 -14.12
CA GLN A 514 -22.62 27.74 -14.36
C GLN A 514 -21.97 29.06 -14.77
N THR A 515 -22.60 29.82 -15.65
CA THR A 515 -22.10 31.13 -16.09
C THR A 515 -22.00 32.11 -14.92
N VAL A 516 -23.02 32.14 -14.04
CA VAL A 516 -23.01 33.00 -12.84
C VAL A 516 -21.92 32.56 -11.85
N ILE A 517 -21.74 31.24 -11.64
CA ILE A 517 -20.64 30.71 -10.80
C ILE A 517 -19.29 31.20 -11.33
N ASP A 518 -19.03 31.05 -12.63
CA ASP A 518 -17.76 31.43 -13.24
C ASP A 518 -17.54 32.96 -13.16
N GLN A 519 -18.60 33.76 -13.28
CA GLN A 519 -18.54 35.22 -13.10
C GLN A 519 -18.23 35.62 -11.66
N GLU A 520 -18.87 35.00 -10.67
CA GLU A 520 -18.63 35.29 -9.26
C GLU A 520 -17.23 34.86 -8.82
N VAL A 521 -16.75 33.68 -9.27
CA VAL A 521 -15.36 33.23 -9.05
C VAL A 521 -14.37 34.25 -9.61
N LYS A 522 -14.57 34.68 -10.87
CA LYS A 522 -13.71 35.70 -11.49
C LYS A 522 -13.75 37.04 -10.77
N LYS A 523 -14.91 37.47 -10.27
CA LYS A 523 -15.11 38.71 -9.52
C LYS A 523 -14.34 38.66 -8.18
N ILE A 524 -14.42 37.56 -7.45
CA ILE A 524 -13.65 37.34 -6.20
C ILE A 524 -12.16 37.42 -6.47
N VAL A 525 -11.67 36.62 -7.42
CA VAL A 525 -10.23 36.58 -7.76
C VAL A 525 -9.71 37.94 -8.22
N ASN A 526 -10.43 38.63 -9.10
CA ASN A 526 -10.04 39.95 -9.58
C ASN A 526 -10.02 41.03 -8.47
N LYS A 527 -10.95 40.93 -7.51
CA LYS A 527 -10.94 41.82 -6.36
C LYS A 527 -9.73 41.54 -5.47
N CYS A 528 -9.50 40.29 -5.09
CA CYS A 528 -8.34 39.90 -4.28
C CYS A 528 -7.01 40.28 -4.97
N TYR A 529 -6.93 40.13 -6.28
CA TYR A 529 -5.75 40.52 -7.05
C TYR A 529 -5.49 42.04 -6.95
N LYS A 530 -6.54 42.89 -7.12
CA LYS A 530 -6.39 44.33 -7.04
C LYS A 530 -5.99 44.81 -5.63
N ASP A 531 -6.63 44.23 -4.62
CA ASP A 531 -6.36 44.59 -3.23
C ASP A 531 -4.94 44.16 -2.82
N ALA A 532 -4.52 42.93 -3.19
CA ALA A 532 -3.17 42.42 -2.93
C ALA A 532 -2.09 43.20 -3.70
N LYS A 533 -2.37 43.60 -4.96
CA LYS A 533 -1.44 44.37 -5.79
C LYS A 533 -1.19 45.76 -5.16
N ALA A 534 -2.23 46.45 -4.71
CA ALA A 534 -2.10 47.74 -4.02
C ALA A 534 -1.23 47.60 -2.75
N MET A 535 -1.42 46.53 -1.96
CA MET A 535 -0.62 46.32 -0.75
C MET A 535 0.86 46.09 -1.05
N ILE A 536 1.18 45.30 -2.11
CA ILE A 536 2.58 45.06 -2.49
C ILE A 536 3.21 46.34 -3.09
N GLU A 537 2.47 47.11 -3.89
CA GLU A 537 2.94 48.37 -4.44
C GLU A 537 3.27 49.40 -3.35
N GLU A 538 2.49 49.46 -2.26
CA GLU A 538 2.76 50.31 -1.10
C GLU A 538 4.05 49.90 -0.36
N HIS A 539 4.44 48.61 -0.42
CA HIS A 539 5.60 48.09 0.27
C HIS A 539 6.67 47.60 -0.71
N ILE A 540 6.81 48.27 -1.86
CA ILE A 540 7.74 47.85 -2.93
C ILE A 540 9.21 47.86 -2.46
N ASP A 541 9.55 48.77 -1.54
CA ASP A 541 10.91 48.86 -0.96
C ASP A 541 11.22 47.62 -0.12
N VAL A 542 10.23 47.16 0.67
CA VAL A 542 10.37 45.91 1.45
C VAL A 542 10.53 44.70 0.52
N LEU A 543 9.79 44.68 -0.61
CA LEU A 543 9.90 43.63 -1.61
C LEU A 543 11.33 43.53 -2.17
N HIS A 544 11.95 44.67 -2.50
CA HIS A 544 13.32 44.71 -2.97
C HIS A 544 14.34 44.30 -1.90
N LYS A 545 14.18 44.78 -0.65
CA LYS A 545 15.04 44.41 0.49
C LYS A 545 14.95 42.92 0.80
N CYS A 546 13.73 42.36 0.83
CA CYS A 546 13.50 40.94 1.07
C CYS A 546 14.13 40.07 -0.02
N ALA A 547 13.90 40.37 -1.30
CA ALA A 547 14.48 39.65 -2.41
C ALA A 547 16.01 39.72 -2.40
N ALA A 548 16.62 40.88 -2.11
CA ALA A 548 18.06 41.02 -1.99
C ALA A 548 18.63 40.15 -0.86
N LEU A 549 17.99 40.16 0.30
CA LEU A 549 18.40 39.33 1.44
C LEU A 549 18.28 37.83 1.16
N LEU A 550 17.23 37.42 0.43
CA LEU A 550 17.06 36.03 -0.03
C LEU A 550 18.13 35.62 -1.03
N LEU A 551 18.53 36.50 -1.94
CA LEU A 551 19.62 36.22 -2.88
C LEU A 551 20.98 36.05 -2.19
N GLU A 552 21.20 36.76 -1.07
CA GLU A 552 22.42 36.65 -0.25
C GLU A 552 22.42 35.41 0.63
N LYS A 553 21.34 35.20 1.44
CA LYS A 553 21.29 34.18 2.49
C LYS A 553 20.60 32.88 2.06
N GLU A 554 19.91 32.87 0.92
CA GLU A 554 19.07 31.79 0.40
C GLU A 554 17.88 31.40 1.28
N ARG A 555 17.93 31.72 2.58
CA ARG A 555 16.84 31.54 3.54
C ARG A 555 16.88 32.66 4.58
N ILE A 556 15.70 33.14 4.95
CA ILE A 556 15.51 34.10 6.03
C ILE A 556 14.48 33.57 7.04
N ASN A 557 14.70 33.86 8.28
CA ASN A 557 13.80 33.52 9.37
C ASN A 557 12.81 34.69 9.67
N ARG A 558 11.87 34.43 10.59
CA ARG A 558 10.86 35.41 11.00
C ARG A 558 11.46 36.75 11.44
N ALA A 559 12.44 36.72 12.34
CA ALA A 559 13.03 37.93 12.92
C ALA A 559 13.74 38.78 11.85
N GLU A 560 14.49 38.12 10.95
CA GLU A 560 15.15 38.79 9.82
C GLU A 560 14.15 39.39 8.85
N PHE A 561 13.00 38.75 8.62
CA PHE A 561 11.94 39.25 7.76
C PHE A 561 11.20 40.43 8.39
N GLU A 562 10.79 40.32 9.66
CA GLU A 562 10.08 41.40 10.38
C GLU A 562 10.93 42.66 10.49
N ALA A 563 12.25 42.53 10.65
CA ALA A 563 13.19 43.67 10.69
C ALA A 563 13.19 44.50 9.38
N LEU A 564 12.74 43.94 8.25
CA LEU A 564 12.65 44.70 6.98
C LEU A 564 11.56 45.78 6.97
N PHE A 565 10.60 45.69 7.89
CA PHE A 565 9.52 46.67 8.05
C PHE A 565 9.85 47.75 9.07
N GLU A 566 10.92 47.58 9.86
CA GLU A 566 11.36 48.60 10.79
C GLU A 566 12.02 49.74 10.00
N PRO A 567 11.69 51.01 10.32
CA PRO A 567 12.36 52.16 9.73
C PRO A 567 13.85 52.12 10.08
N GLU A 568 14.71 52.30 9.08
CA GLU A 568 16.15 52.42 9.29
C GLU A 568 16.41 53.51 10.35
N THR A 569 16.77 53.10 11.59
CA THR A 569 17.30 54.02 12.58
C THR A 569 18.60 54.56 12.00
N GLU A 570 18.60 55.83 11.55
CA GLU A 570 19.80 56.54 11.18
C GLU A 570 20.79 56.41 12.35
N VAL A 571 21.81 55.60 12.18
CA VAL A 571 22.96 55.64 13.05
C VAL A 571 23.64 56.96 12.75
N GLU A 572 23.30 58.02 13.54
CA GLU A 572 24.09 59.23 13.56
C GLU A 572 25.53 58.86 13.81
N THR A 573 26.30 58.88 12.73
CA THR A 573 27.76 58.84 12.79
C THR A 573 28.17 60.13 13.47
N GLN A 574 28.30 60.12 14.81
CA GLN A 574 29.03 61.19 15.51
C GLN A 574 30.48 61.13 15.09
N ALA A 575 30.85 62.10 14.24
CA ALA A 575 32.22 62.36 13.83
C ALA A 575 33.02 62.98 14.99
#